data_1a2b45798643124d708dc517d51221cf
#
_entry.id   1a2b45798643124d708dc517d51221cf
#
_cell.length_a   1.000
_cell.length_b   1.000
_cell.length_c   1.000
_cell.angle_alpha   90.00
_cell.angle_beta   90.00
_cell.angle_gamma   90.00
#
_symmetry.space_group_name_H-M   'P 1'
#
loop_
_entity.id
_entity.type
_entity.pdbx_description
1 polymer ?
#
loop_
_entity_poly.entity_id
_entity_poly.type
_entity_poly.pdbx_seq_one_letter_code
_entity_poly.pdbx_strand_id
1 'polypeptide(L)'
;MNATAPRITDRLCDPCAEHFESVRAHLDALEVPYRLEPGLVRGLDYYTRTAFEFYVHGREGQQQALGGGGRYDGLVELLGGRPTPGIGFGIGLDRLVLALAEQGSEGGRSGATPAGPAAVVVGADPDDTV
;
A
#
# COMPACT_ATOMS: atom_id res chain seq x y z
N MET A 1 -4.07 -6.93 18.77
CA MET A 1 -3.14 -5.79 18.58
C MET A 1 -3.20 -4.89 19.80
N ASN A 2 -2.05 -4.43 20.27
CA ASN A 2 -2.00 -3.58 21.47
C ASN A 2 -2.43 -2.15 21.07
N ALA A 3 -3.61 -1.74 21.51
CA ALA A 3 -4.19 -0.43 21.14
C ALA A 3 -3.38 0.78 21.64
N THR A 4 -2.40 0.54 22.50
CA THR A 4 -1.52 1.55 23.10
C THR A 4 -0.13 1.60 22.44
N ALA A 5 0.15 0.76 21.46
CA ALA A 5 1.42 0.81 20.75
C ALA A 5 1.53 2.12 19.94
N PRO A 6 2.69 2.80 19.96
CA PRO A 6 2.90 3.97 19.13
C PRO A 6 2.79 3.57 17.64
N ARG A 7 2.14 4.41 16.85
CA ARG A 7 2.01 4.20 15.42
C ARG A 7 3.09 5.00 14.71
N ILE A 8 3.63 4.45 13.65
CA ILE A 8 4.67 5.12 12.86
C ILE A 8 4.15 6.44 12.27
N THR A 9 2.88 6.46 11.88
CA THR A 9 2.20 7.66 11.36
C THR A 9 2.12 8.81 12.35
N ASP A 10 2.28 8.55 13.66
CA ASP A 10 2.23 9.58 14.71
C ASP A 10 3.62 10.24 14.94
N ARG A 11 4.64 9.77 14.26
CA ARG A 11 6.06 10.14 14.46
C ARG A 11 6.79 10.49 13.15
N LEU A 12 6.08 10.89 12.12
CA LEU A 12 6.68 11.30 10.85
C LEU A 12 7.49 12.59 11.04
N CYS A 13 8.68 12.65 10.42
CA CYS A 13 9.37 13.91 10.24
C CYS A 13 8.63 14.80 9.22
N ASP A 14 8.90 16.10 9.22
CA ASP A 14 8.19 17.06 8.37
C ASP A 14 8.23 16.66 6.87
N PRO A 15 9.39 16.30 6.27
CA PRO A 15 9.42 15.89 4.87
C PRO A 15 8.61 14.61 4.58
N CYS A 16 8.55 13.68 5.55
CA CYS A 16 7.76 12.46 5.40
C CYS A 16 6.26 12.75 5.52
N ALA A 17 5.87 13.64 6.41
CA ALA A 17 4.49 14.06 6.57
C ALA A 17 3.97 14.79 5.31
N GLU A 18 4.75 15.73 4.77
CA GLU A 18 4.42 16.44 3.53
C GLU A 18 4.29 15.47 2.33
N HIS A 19 5.25 14.54 2.20
CA HIS A 19 5.19 13.52 1.15
C HIS A 19 3.94 12.66 1.27
N PHE A 20 3.63 12.23 2.49
CA PHE A 20 2.47 11.37 2.75
C PHE A 20 1.15 12.09 2.45
N GLU A 21 1.02 13.34 2.85
CA GLU A 21 -0.13 14.16 2.53
C GLU A 21 -0.29 14.35 1.01
N SER A 22 0.82 14.56 0.29
CA SER A 22 0.83 14.63 -1.18
C SER A 22 0.35 13.34 -1.82
N VAL A 23 0.77 12.17 -1.32
CA VAL A 23 0.28 10.86 -1.81
C VAL A 23 -1.23 10.74 -1.64
N ARG A 24 -1.75 11.09 -0.46
CA ARG A 24 -3.19 11.07 -0.18
C ARG A 24 -3.96 12.00 -1.10
N ALA A 25 -3.49 13.24 -1.26
CA ALA A 25 -4.13 14.21 -2.15
C ALA A 25 -4.20 13.71 -3.61
N HIS A 26 -3.18 13.00 -4.09
CA HIS A 26 -3.21 12.39 -5.43
C HIS A 26 -4.19 11.22 -5.52
N LEU A 27 -4.27 10.35 -4.50
CA LEU A 27 -5.25 9.27 -4.46
C LEU A 27 -6.69 9.81 -4.46
N ASP A 28 -6.94 10.86 -3.67
CA ASP A 28 -8.24 11.54 -3.61
C ASP A 28 -8.59 12.18 -4.95
N ALA A 29 -7.64 12.86 -5.60
CA ALA A 29 -7.84 13.48 -6.92
C ALA A 29 -8.10 12.47 -8.04
N LEU A 30 -7.58 11.25 -7.90
CA LEU A 30 -7.79 10.14 -8.82
C LEU A 30 -9.02 9.29 -8.45
N GLU A 31 -9.73 9.66 -7.40
CA GLU A 31 -10.88 8.92 -6.86
C GLU A 31 -10.54 7.44 -6.55
N VAL A 32 -9.30 7.18 -6.16
CA VAL A 32 -8.86 5.83 -5.74
C VAL A 32 -9.27 5.61 -4.29
N PRO A 33 -10.17 4.66 -4.00
CA PRO A 33 -10.55 4.37 -2.63
C PRO A 33 -9.38 3.74 -1.87
N TYR A 34 -9.06 4.27 -0.70
CA TYR A 34 -8.01 3.73 0.15
C TYR A 34 -8.39 3.80 1.63
N ARG A 35 -7.69 3.01 2.42
CA ARG A 35 -7.75 3.03 3.87
C ARG A 35 -6.35 3.21 4.45
N LEU A 36 -6.23 4.03 5.47
CA LEU A 36 -4.98 4.13 6.24
C LEU A 36 -4.91 2.98 7.23
N GLU A 37 -3.81 2.23 7.17
CA GLU A 37 -3.54 1.11 8.08
C GLU A 37 -2.18 1.30 8.76
N PRO A 38 -2.13 2.03 9.88
CA PRO A 38 -0.88 2.31 10.59
C PRO A 38 -0.16 1.06 11.11
N GLY A 39 -0.83 -0.08 11.10
CA GLY A 39 -0.30 -1.38 11.49
C GLY A 39 0.22 -2.20 10.32
N LEU A 40 0.23 -1.65 9.11
CA LEU A 40 0.73 -2.37 7.94
C LEU A 40 2.24 -2.59 8.07
N VAL A 41 2.64 -3.87 8.07
CA VAL A 41 4.04 -4.29 8.08
C VAL A 41 4.30 -5.10 6.82
N ARG A 42 5.27 -4.66 6.03
CA ARG A 42 5.78 -5.41 4.88
C ARG A 42 7.12 -6.05 5.26
N GLY A 43 7.33 -7.30 4.82
CA GLY A 43 8.53 -8.07 5.13
C GLY A 43 9.79 -7.67 4.34
N LEU A 44 9.84 -6.48 3.79
CA LEU A 44 10.95 -5.98 2.97
C LEU A 44 11.50 -4.71 3.63
N ASP A 45 12.73 -4.77 4.06
CA ASP A 45 13.45 -3.74 4.80
C ASP A 45 14.00 -2.59 3.94
N TYR A 46 13.88 -2.71 2.62
CA TYR A 46 14.28 -1.65 1.68
C TYR A 46 13.17 -0.64 1.35
N TYR A 47 11.98 -0.81 1.90
CA TYR A 47 10.92 0.19 1.69
C TYR A 47 11.19 1.46 2.48
N THR A 48 10.97 2.59 1.80
CA THR A 48 11.04 3.94 2.36
C THR A 48 9.70 4.64 2.23
N ARG A 49 9.34 5.47 3.21
CA ARG A 49 8.18 6.39 3.19
C ARG A 49 6.82 5.72 3.03
N THR A 50 6.55 5.01 1.92
CA THR A 50 5.21 4.53 1.60
C THR A 50 5.22 3.06 1.24
N ALA A 51 4.40 2.26 1.91
CA ALA A 51 4.07 0.89 1.53
C ALA A 51 2.56 0.76 1.35
N PHE A 52 2.12 -0.18 0.53
CA PHE A 52 0.71 -0.41 0.25
C PHE A 52 0.39 -1.87 -0.05
N GLU A 53 -0.86 -2.23 0.14
CA GLU A 53 -1.41 -3.53 -0.25
C GLU A 53 -2.74 -3.37 -0.97
N PHE A 54 -3.05 -4.33 -1.81
CA PHE A 54 -4.32 -4.41 -2.53
C PHE A 54 -5.18 -5.53 -1.96
N TYR A 55 -6.44 -5.22 -1.69
CA TYR A 55 -7.42 -6.16 -1.18
C TYR A 55 -8.69 -6.16 -2.02
N VAL A 56 -9.41 -7.26 -1.99
CA VAL A 56 -10.82 -7.26 -2.39
C VAL A 56 -11.61 -6.56 -1.29
N HIS A 57 -12.50 -5.66 -1.66
CA HIS A 57 -13.34 -4.93 -0.71
C HIS A 57 -14.09 -5.89 0.24
N GLY A 58 -14.02 -5.62 1.54
CA GLY A 58 -14.63 -6.46 2.58
C GLY A 58 -13.81 -7.69 2.98
N ARG A 59 -12.61 -7.88 2.41
CA ARG A 59 -11.71 -9.00 2.73
C ARG A 59 -10.32 -8.52 3.14
N GLU A 60 -10.28 -7.58 4.09
CA GLU A 60 -9.03 -7.03 4.58
C GLU A 60 -8.35 -7.97 5.58
N GLY A 61 -7.12 -8.33 5.28
CA GLY A 61 -6.28 -9.17 6.17
C GLY A 61 -5.04 -9.68 5.46
N GLN A 62 -3.97 -9.95 6.21
CA GLN A 62 -2.66 -10.31 5.64
C GLN A 62 -2.69 -11.52 4.70
N GLN A 63 -3.59 -12.47 4.93
CA GLN A 63 -3.70 -13.68 4.09
C GLN A 63 -4.56 -13.47 2.83
N GLN A 64 -5.21 -12.33 2.70
CA GLN A 64 -6.16 -12.04 1.62
C GLN A 64 -5.71 -10.91 0.70
N ALA A 65 -4.53 -10.35 0.92
CA ALA A 65 -3.97 -9.36 0.01
C ALA A 65 -3.75 -9.98 -1.37
N LEU A 66 -4.24 -9.30 -2.40
CA LEU A 66 -3.98 -9.66 -3.81
C LEU A 66 -2.54 -9.41 -4.19
N GLY A 67 -1.93 -8.41 -3.58
CA GLY A 67 -0.58 -7.98 -3.81
C GLY A 67 -0.24 -6.76 -3.00
N GLY A 68 0.90 -6.18 -3.24
CA GLY A 68 1.32 -4.96 -2.59
C GLY A 68 2.70 -4.53 -3.02
N GLY A 69 3.09 -3.37 -2.57
CA GLY A 69 4.34 -2.76 -2.95
C GLY A 69 4.74 -1.64 -2.02
N GLY A 70 5.69 -0.84 -2.49
CA GLY A 70 6.17 0.31 -1.75
C GLY A 70 7.20 1.10 -2.51
N ARG A 71 7.57 2.22 -1.93
CA ARG A 71 8.67 3.05 -2.37
C ARG A 71 10.00 2.50 -1.83
N TYR A 72 11.08 2.61 -2.60
CA TYR A 72 12.39 2.09 -2.23
C TYR A 72 13.52 2.96 -2.81
N ASP A 73 13.65 4.18 -2.33
CA ASP A 73 14.57 5.18 -2.87
C ASP A 73 16.05 4.79 -2.76
N GLY A 74 16.43 4.04 -1.71
CA GLY A 74 17.81 3.60 -1.50
C GLY A 74 18.22 2.32 -2.22
N LEU A 75 17.29 1.58 -2.83
CA LEU A 75 17.58 0.24 -3.36
C LEU A 75 18.58 0.24 -4.50
N VAL A 76 18.49 1.19 -5.43
CA VAL A 76 19.38 1.27 -6.59
C VAL A 76 20.80 1.58 -6.14
N GLU A 77 20.97 2.45 -5.17
CA GLU A 77 22.28 2.79 -4.58
C GLU A 77 22.88 1.61 -3.81
N LEU A 78 22.06 0.89 -3.03
CA LEU A 78 22.47 -0.33 -2.34
C LEU A 78 23.02 -1.40 -3.31
N LEU A 79 22.50 -1.45 -4.53
CA LEU A 79 22.94 -2.34 -5.60
C LEU A 79 24.12 -1.79 -6.41
N GLY A 80 24.73 -0.66 -6.01
CA GLY A 80 25.89 -0.06 -6.66
C GLY A 80 25.54 0.90 -7.81
N GLY A 81 24.29 1.25 -7.96
CA GLY A 81 23.84 2.27 -8.93
C GLY A 81 23.92 3.70 -8.37
N ARG A 82 23.44 4.66 -9.14
CA ARG A 82 23.29 6.04 -8.66
C ARG A 82 22.02 6.16 -7.81
N PRO A 83 21.96 7.05 -6.80
CA PRO A 83 20.76 7.34 -6.05
C PRO A 83 19.58 7.61 -7.00
N THR A 84 18.58 6.76 -6.95
CA THR A 84 17.44 6.81 -7.87
C THR A 84 16.18 6.38 -7.12
N PRO A 85 15.19 7.26 -6.99
CA PRO A 85 13.91 6.88 -6.37
C PRO A 85 13.23 5.77 -7.17
N GLY A 86 12.60 4.85 -6.46
CA GLY A 86 11.88 3.74 -7.06
C GLY A 86 10.57 3.45 -6.34
N ILE A 87 9.63 2.94 -7.09
CA ILE A 87 8.38 2.38 -6.58
C ILE A 87 8.02 1.15 -7.39
N GLY A 88 7.49 0.13 -6.74
CA GLY A 88 7.05 -1.06 -7.45
C GLY A 88 6.09 -1.88 -6.61
N PHE A 89 5.50 -2.87 -7.26
CA PHE A 89 4.56 -3.78 -6.61
C PHE A 89 4.59 -5.17 -7.26
N GLY A 90 4.10 -6.16 -6.50
CA GLY A 90 3.83 -7.50 -7.00
C GLY A 90 2.39 -7.91 -6.73
N ILE A 91 1.78 -8.64 -7.66
CA ILE A 91 0.42 -9.16 -7.55
C ILE A 91 0.46 -10.67 -7.72
N GLY A 92 -0.27 -11.40 -6.86
CA GLY A 92 -0.49 -12.83 -7.00
C GLY A 92 -1.54 -13.11 -8.09
N LEU A 93 -1.11 -13.60 -9.26
CA LEU A 93 -2.03 -13.85 -10.38
C LEU A 93 -3.13 -14.85 -10.03
N ASP A 94 -2.81 -15.93 -9.34
CA ASP A 94 -3.80 -16.93 -8.92
C ASP A 94 -4.85 -16.30 -7.98
N ARG A 95 -4.41 -15.45 -7.05
CA ARG A 95 -5.31 -14.72 -6.14
C ARG A 95 -6.21 -13.75 -6.89
N LEU A 96 -5.65 -13.06 -7.89
CA LEU A 96 -6.42 -12.14 -8.74
C LEU A 96 -7.48 -12.89 -9.55
N VAL A 97 -7.12 -14.01 -10.18
CA VAL A 97 -8.05 -14.83 -10.94
C VAL A 97 -9.17 -15.39 -10.08
N LEU A 98 -8.84 -15.88 -8.88
CA LEU A 98 -9.84 -16.37 -7.91
C LEU A 98 -10.79 -15.25 -7.49
N ALA A 99 -10.27 -14.07 -7.17
CA ALA A 99 -11.09 -12.92 -6.79
C ALA A 99 -12.04 -12.48 -7.92
N LEU A 100 -11.57 -12.47 -9.16
CA LEU A 100 -12.40 -12.16 -10.33
C LEU A 100 -13.48 -13.22 -10.59
N ALA A 101 -13.15 -14.49 -10.41
CA ALA A 101 -14.10 -15.59 -10.57
C ALA A 101 -15.23 -15.52 -9.53
N GLU A 102 -14.91 -15.16 -8.29
CA GLU A 102 -15.91 -14.97 -7.23
C GLU A 102 -16.81 -13.77 -7.52
N GLN A 103 -16.26 -12.64 -7.96
CA GLN A 103 -17.06 -11.47 -8.36
C GLN A 103 -17.95 -11.78 -9.56
N GLY A 104 -17.48 -12.56 -10.54
CA GLY A 104 -18.27 -12.98 -11.70
C GLY A 104 -19.42 -13.92 -11.34
N SER A 105 -19.29 -14.70 -10.28
CA SER A 105 -20.35 -15.60 -9.79
C SER A 105 -21.44 -14.86 -9.01
N GLU A 106 -21.11 -13.74 -8.36
CA GLU A 106 -22.08 -12.87 -7.67
C GLU A 106 -22.72 -11.84 -8.63
N GLY A 107 -22.08 -11.53 -9.76
CA GLY A 107 -22.40 -10.46 -10.69
C GLY A 107 -23.45 -10.77 -11.77
N GLY A 108 -24.18 -11.83 -11.63
CA GLY A 108 -25.29 -12.12 -12.55
C GLY A 108 -26.50 -11.20 -12.36
N ARG A 109 -26.36 -9.89 -12.36
CA ARG A 109 -27.39 -8.84 -12.51
C ARG A 109 -27.16 -7.65 -11.57
N SER A 110 -26.23 -6.80 -11.88
CA SER A 110 -26.40 -5.37 -11.58
C SER A 110 -25.30 -4.57 -12.26
N GLY A 111 -25.66 -3.51 -12.95
CA GLY A 111 -24.73 -2.55 -13.54
C GLY A 111 -24.02 -1.68 -12.51
N ALA A 112 -23.60 -2.26 -11.42
CA ALA A 112 -22.72 -1.63 -10.47
C ALA A 112 -21.30 -1.72 -11.00
N THR A 113 -20.63 -0.60 -11.17
CA THR A 113 -19.18 -0.52 -11.39
C THR A 113 -18.50 -1.41 -10.36
N PRO A 114 -17.62 -2.33 -10.75
CA PRO A 114 -16.88 -3.12 -9.78
C PRO A 114 -16.20 -2.15 -8.82
N ALA A 115 -16.45 -2.31 -7.53
CA ALA A 115 -15.69 -1.58 -6.54
C ALA A 115 -14.22 -1.96 -6.75
N GLY A 116 -13.41 -1.02 -7.19
CA GLY A 116 -11.99 -1.23 -7.43
C GLY A 116 -11.29 -1.75 -6.17
N PRO A 117 -10.12 -2.33 -6.30
CA PRO A 117 -9.36 -2.79 -5.15
C PRO A 117 -9.13 -1.62 -4.19
N ALA A 118 -9.51 -1.80 -2.93
CA ALA A 118 -9.15 -0.85 -1.91
C ALA A 118 -7.62 -0.90 -1.72
N ALA A 119 -6.94 0.18 -1.97
CA ALA A 119 -5.53 0.30 -1.68
C ALA A 119 -5.35 0.66 -0.20
N VAL A 120 -4.38 0.05 0.43
CA VAL A 120 -4.03 0.35 1.80
C VAL A 120 -2.59 0.79 1.90
N VAL A 121 -2.38 1.72 2.70
CA VAL A 121 -1.12 2.41 2.86
C VAL A 121 -0.79 2.44 4.32
N VAL A 122 0.35 2.31 4.81
CA VAL A 122 1.49 3.17 4.97
C VAL A 122 2.40 2.66 6.04
N GLY A 123 3.62 2.59 5.77
CA GLY A 123 4.67 2.71 6.77
C GLY A 123 5.55 3.89 6.37
N ALA A 124 5.98 4.67 7.30
CA ALA A 124 7.08 5.60 7.11
C ALA A 124 8.23 5.13 7.96
N ASP A 125 9.42 5.10 7.40
CA ASP A 125 10.63 4.77 8.14
C ASP A 125 11.04 5.99 8.98
N PRO A 126 11.22 5.86 10.30
CA PRO A 126 11.70 6.96 11.14
C PRO A 126 13.20 7.25 10.97
N ASP A 127 13.94 6.38 10.28
CA ASP A 127 15.40 6.46 10.19
C ASP A 127 15.92 7.11 8.89
N ASP A 128 15.09 7.88 8.15
CA ASP A 128 15.58 8.70 7.04
C ASP A 128 16.39 9.91 7.57
N THR A 129 17.39 9.64 8.40
CA THR A 129 18.48 10.55 8.73
C THR A 129 19.64 10.28 7.76
N VAL A 130 19.56 10.89 6.58
CA VAL A 130 20.73 11.19 5.74
C VAL A 130 20.64 12.64 5.33
#